data_c15b8ce2eb925117dcc5445f10d5df86
#
_entry.id   c15b8ce2eb925117dcc5445f10d5df86
#
_cell.length_a   1.000
_cell.length_b   1.000
_cell.length_c   1.000
_cell.angle_alpha   90.00
_cell.angle_beta   90.00
_cell.angle_gamma   90.00
#
_symmetry.space_group_name_H-M   'P 1'
#
loop_
_entity.id
_entity.type
_entity.pdbx_description
1 polymer ?
#
loop_
_entity_poly.entity_id
_entity_poly.type
_entity_poly.pdbx_seq_one_letter_code
_entity_poly.pdbx_strand_id
1 'polypeptide(L)'
;MIDELRQKYTLKILLRISGLSKPTYSYYRCEKHLNAVKRRKEEDERILSLILLVFEHHKSRYGYRRIILALKEELADINHKRIQRIMRENSLFGKQPKNKYHSYKGDNGEKKDNLLLHKEVDEESHRTKYVRDFDTSKPNEKWTTDVSEFRCAQGKLYLSPIMDMYDGSIISYDISVSPDFTQTKRMIDKAFKQYPDLKGLIFHSDQGWQYQMKPYQKWLNDKGIRQSFSRKGNCMDNSLMENFFGIMKNEMYYGHKFKTLAELRKAMEEYIIYYNTERISIKRKGLSPLAFRQQSLSQIQLSY
;
A
#
# COMPACT_ATOMS: atom_id res chain seq x y z
N MET A 1 8.12 -45.40 -4.67
CA MET A 1 8.10 -46.11 -5.98
C MET A 1 9.27 -47.10 -6.12
N ILE A 2 10.57 -46.71 -6.20
CA ILE A 2 11.66 -47.67 -6.28
C ILE A 2 11.65 -48.65 -5.09
N ASP A 3 11.49 -48.15 -3.87
CA ASP A 3 11.48 -48.99 -2.66
C ASP A 3 10.29 -49.95 -2.57
N GLU A 4 9.14 -49.54 -3.03
CA GLU A 4 7.95 -50.40 -3.11
C GLU A 4 8.14 -51.54 -4.12
N LEU A 5 8.79 -51.23 -5.24
CA LEU A 5 9.04 -52.21 -6.29
C LEU A 5 10.21 -53.17 -5.99
N ARG A 6 11.04 -52.83 -4.97
CA ARG A 6 12.16 -53.71 -4.56
C ARG A 6 11.73 -55.09 -4.06
N GLN A 7 10.50 -55.23 -3.64
CA GLN A 7 9.96 -56.55 -3.26
C GLN A 7 9.77 -57.47 -4.47
N LYS A 8 9.64 -56.92 -5.68
CA LYS A 8 9.37 -57.69 -6.92
C LYS A 8 10.53 -57.67 -7.89
N TYR A 9 11.41 -56.68 -7.86
CA TYR A 9 12.48 -56.49 -8.84
C TYR A 9 13.81 -56.13 -8.18
N THR A 10 14.91 -56.55 -8.83
CA THR A 10 16.25 -56.22 -8.32
C THR A 10 16.55 -54.71 -8.43
N LEU A 11 17.31 -54.18 -7.46
CA LEU A 11 17.70 -52.77 -7.45
C LEU A 11 18.38 -52.33 -8.74
N LYS A 12 19.22 -53.19 -9.34
CA LYS A 12 19.95 -52.91 -10.59
C LYS A 12 18.99 -52.61 -11.75
N ILE A 13 17.91 -53.36 -11.87
CA ILE A 13 16.88 -53.18 -12.91
C ILE A 13 16.12 -51.87 -12.67
N LEU A 14 15.69 -51.63 -11.42
CA LEU A 14 14.94 -50.43 -11.05
C LEU A 14 15.75 -49.12 -11.26
N LEU A 15 17.03 -49.14 -10.91
CA LEU A 15 17.93 -48.02 -11.15
C LEU A 15 18.15 -47.74 -12.63
N ARG A 16 18.31 -48.82 -13.44
CA ARG A 16 18.44 -48.66 -14.90
C ARG A 16 17.19 -48.05 -15.54
N ILE A 17 16.01 -48.51 -15.13
CA ILE A 17 14.72 -48.00 -15.66
C ILE A 17 14.48 -46.57 -15.21
N SER A 18 14.79 -46.20 -13.94
CA SER A 18 14.58 -44.87 -13.42
C SER A 18 15.63 -43.84 -13.85
N GLY A 19 16.74 -44.26 -14.46
CA GLY A 19 17.86 -43.40 -14.82
C GLY A 19 18.69 -42.90 -13.62
N LEU A 20 18.45 -43.43 -12.40
CA LEU A 20 19.15 -43.03 -11.19
C LEU A 20 20.45 -43.78 -11.00
N SER A 21 21.54 -43.09 -10.67
CA SER A 21 22.77 -43.72 -10.27
C SER A 21 22.66 -44.37 -8.87
N LYS A 22 23.40 -45.44 -8.62
CA LYS A 22 23.42 -46.11 -7.30
C LYS A 22 23.89 -45.15 -6.17
N PRO A 23 24.92 -44.28 -6.34
CA PRO A 23 25.30 -43.32 -5.33
C PRO A 23 24.17 -42.32 -5.02
N THR A 24 23.48 -41.80 -6.04
CA THR A 24 22.35 -40.90 -5.89
C THR A 24 21.21 -41.54 -5.09
N TYR A 25 20.86 -42.79 -5.45
CA TYR A 25 19.85 -43.55 -4.70
C TYR A 25 20.25 -43.77 -3.23
N SER A 26 21.51 -44.18 -2.98
CA SER A 26 22.02 -44.38 -1.62
C SER A 26 22.04 -43.07 -0.81
N TYR A 27 22.38 -41.93 -1.43
CA TYR A 27 22.35 -40.64 -0.82
C TYR A 27 20.93 -40.25 -0.33
N TYR A 28 19.91 -40.39 -1.17
CA TYR A 28 18.53 -40.10 -0.79
C TYR A 28 17.99 -40.99 0.33
N ARG A 29 18.61 -42.12 0.56
CA ARG A 29 18.22 -43.05 1.63
C ARG A 29 19.09 -42.99 2.87
N CYS A 30 20.22 -42.30 2.83
CA CYS A 30 21.05 -42.20 4.02
C CYS A 30 20.32 -41.44 5.14
N GLU A 31 20.50 -41.91 6.36
CA GLU A 31 19.86 -41.33 7.54
C GLU A 31 20.13 -39.81 7.69
N LYS A 32 21.37 -39.43 7.37
CA LYS A 32 21.75 -37.98 7.37
C LYS A 32 20.87 -37.13 6.45
N HIS A 33 20.58 -37.62 5.24
CA HIS A 33 19.71 -36.93 4.27
C HIS A 33 18.26 -36.93 4.75
N LEU A 34 17.73 -38.06 5.20
CA LEU A 34 16.36 -38.17 5.70
C LEU A 34 16.13 -37.26 6.92
N ASN A 35 17.07 -37.23 7.85
CA ASN A 35 17.01 -36.35 9.02
C ASN A 35 17.11 -34.87 8.64
N ALA A 36 17.90 -34.53 7.61
CA ALA A 36 17.97 -33.16 7.10
C ALA A 36 16.65 -32.74 6.43
N VAL A 37 16.02 -33.60 5.66
CA VAL A 37 14.70 -33.39 5.05
C VAL A 37 13.62 -33.20 6.10
N LYS A 38 13.62 -34.09 7.13
CA LYS A 38 12.67 -34.00 8.25
C LYS A 38 12.79 -32.67 8.99
N ARG A 39 14.02 -32.29 9.39
CA ARG A 39 14.28 -30.99 10.05
C ARG A 39 13.84 -29.81 9.22
N ARG A 40 14.10 -29.83 7.90
CA ARG A 40 13.65 -28.77 6.99
C ARG A 40 12.14 -28.66 6.95
N LYS A 41 11.43 -29.80 6.97
CA LYS A 41 9.97 -29.82 6.97
C LYS A 41 9.39 -29.26 8.29
N GLU A 42 9.93 -29.69 9.41
CA GLU A 42 9.54 -29.18 10.74
C GLU A 42 9.75 -27.67 10.84
N GLU A 43 10.86 -27.17 10.31
CA GLU A 43 11.14 -25.74 10.27
C GLU A 43 10.21 -24.99 9.31
N ASP A 44 9.88 -25.57 8.15
CA ASP A 44 8.89 -24.98 7.23
C ASP A 44 7.49 -24.91 7.86
N GLU A 45 7.09 -25.91 8.65
CA GLU A 45 5.84 -25.91 9.41
C GLU A 45 5.84 -24.82 10.50
N ARG A 46 6.95 -24.64 11.23
CA ARG A 46 7.09 -23.51 12.15
C ARG A 46 6.98 -22.17 11.46
N ILE A 47 7.67 -21.99 10.33
CA ILE A 47 7.60 -20.74 9.55
C ILE A 47 6.17 -20.50 9.05
N LEU A 48 5.49 -21.55 8.57
CA LEU A 48 4.11 -21.45 8.12
C LEU A 48 3.18 -20.96 9.24
N SER A 49 3.35 -21.47 10.47
CA SER A 49 2.55 -21.03 11.61
C SER A 49 2.72 -19.53 11.88
N LEU A 50 3.95 -19.01 11.82
CA LEU A 50 4.21 -17.58 11.96
C LEU A 50 3.59 -16.76 10.80
N ILE A 51 3.71 -17.26 9.57
CA ILE A 51 3.08 -16.63 8.39
C ILE A 51 1.57 -16.54 8.57
N LEU A 52 0.92 -17.61 9.04
CA LEU A 52 -0.53 -17.67 9.23
C LEU A 52 -0.98 -16.64 10.28
N LEU A 53 -0.28 -16.52 11.41
CA LEU A 53 -0.59 -15.51 12.43
C LEU A 53 -0.59 -14.09 11.85
N VAL A 54 0.45 -13.70 11.11
CA VAL A 54 0.53 -12.39 10.47
C VAL A 54 -0.54 -12.24 9.37
N PHE A 55 -0.74 -13.28 8.58
CA PHE A 55 -1.68 -13.25 7.44
C PHE A 55 -3.14 -13.08 7.90
N GLU A 56 -3.54 -13.77 8.97
CA GLU A 56 -4.86 -13.67 9.59
C GLU A 56 -5.06 -12.32 10.28
N HIS A 57 -4.09 -11.87 11.10
CA HIS A 57 -4.14 -10.57 11.75
C HIS A 57 -4.40 -9.44 10.74
N HIS A 58 -3.72 -9.47 9.61
CA HIS A 58 -3.89 -8.48 8.53
C HIS A 58 -5.01 -8.85 7.53
N LYS A 59 -5.94 -9.76 7.87
CA LYS A 59 -7.11 -10.13 7.05
C LYS A 59 -6.73 -10.49 5.61
N SER A 60 -5.68 -11.29 5.42
CA SER A 60 -5.15 -11.72 4.13
C SER A 60 -4.69 -10.59 3.19
N ARG A 61 -4.35 -9.41 3.72
CA ARG A 61 -3.94 -8.23 2.93
C ARG A 61 -2.48 -8.27 2.51
N TYR A 62 -1.63 -9.06 3.21
CA TYR A 62 -0.19 -9.07 2.99
C TYR A 62 0.26 -10.14 2.02
N GLY A 63 1.03 -9.73 0.98
CA GLY A 63 1.83 -10.64 0.18
C GLY A 63 3.20 -10.90 0.81
N TYR A 64 3.96 -11.84 0.26
CA TYR A 64 5.22 -12.34 0.84
C TYR A 64 6.22 -11.24 1.26
N ARG A 65 6.31 -10.12 0.50
CA ARG A 65 7.24 -9.01 0.84
C ARG A 65 6.90 -8.33 2.15
N ARG A 66 5.61 -8.14 2.45
CA ARG A 66 5.18 -7.57 3.73
C ARG A 66 5.24 -8.59 4.85
N ILE A 67 4.98 -9.87 4.58
CA ILE A 67 5.16 -10.96 5.54
C ILE A 67 6.63 -11.02 6.01
N ILE A 68 7.61 -10.94 5.10
CA ILE A 68 9.03 -10.90 5.45
C ILE A 68 9.35 -9.72 6.38
N LEU A 69 8.82 -8.54 6.06
CA LEU A 69 9.05 -7.35 6.89
C LEU A 69 8.40 -7.48 8.27
N ALA A 70 7.22 -8.08 8.34
CA ALA A 70 6.50 -8.28 9.60
C ALA A 70 7.17 -9.34 10.50
N LEU A 71 7.85 -10.34 9.91
CA LEU A 71 8.54 -11.40 10.62
C LEU A 71 10.07 -11.18 10.72
N LYS A 72 10.53 -9.93 10.51
CA LYS A 72 11.97 -9.65 10.45
C LYS A 72 12.69 -9.93 11.78
N GLU A 73 12.04 -9.73 12.89
CA GLU A 73 12.62 -9.96 14.21
C GLU A 73 12.68 -11.46 14.54
N GLU A 74 11.65 -12.24 14.15
CA GLU A 74 11.56 -13.67 14.39
C GLU A 74 12.38 -14.51 13.40
N LEU A 75 12.60 -13.98 12.19
CA LEU A 75 13.21 -14.70 11.07
C LEU A 75 14.29 -13.83 10.38
N ALA A 76 15.26 -13.33 11.15
CA ALA A 76 16.23 -12.29 10.75
C ALA A 76 16.88 -12.52 9.35
N ASP A 77 17.30 -13.74 9.03
CA ASP A 77 18.06 -14.05 7.80
C ASP A 77 17.33 -14.99 6.84
N ILE A 78 16.00 -15.02 6.90
CA ILE A 78 15.25 -15.95 6.05
C ILE A 78 15.28 -15.53 4.58
N ASN A 79 15.58 -16.48 3.72
CA ASN A 79 15.53 -16.27 2.29
C ASN A 79 14.08 -16.01 1.81
N HIS A 80 13.87 -14.87 1.15
CA HIS A 80 12.56 -14.47 0.62
C HIS A 80 11.92 -15.53 -0.29
N LYS A 81 12.72 -16.32 -1.04
CA LYS A 81 12.23 -17.42 -1.88
C LYS A 81 11.62 -18.55 -1.05
N ARG A 82 12.12 -18.76 0.18
CA ARG A 82 11.55 -19.76 1.10
C ARG A 82 10.15 -19.35 1.56
N ILE A 83 9.97 -18.12 2.02
CA ILE A 83 8.66 -17.57 2.39
C ILE A 83 7.69 -17.62 1.20
N GLN A 84 8.14 -17.17 0.02
CA GLN A 84 7.31 -17.19 -1.19
C GLN A 84 6.87 -18.60 -1.57
N ARG A 85 7.75 -19.61 -1.44
CA ARG A 85 7.42 -21.02 -1.69
C ARG A 85 6.38 -21.51 -0.69
N ILE A 86 6.61 -21.33 0.61
CA ILE A 86 5.69 -21.78 1.68
C ILE A 86 4.30 -21.16 1.48
N MET A 87 4.23 -19.85 1.25
CA MET A 87 2.95 -19.16 0.99
C MET A 87 2.23 -19.71 -0.25
N ARG A 88 2.97 -19.96 -1.35
CA ARG A 88 2.38 -20.50 -2.58
C ARG A 88 1.87 -21.94 -2.40
N GLU A 89 2.65 -22.81 -1.74
CA GLU A 89 2.28 -24.20 -1.45
C GLU A 89 1.01 -24.30 -0.58
N ASN A 90 0.77 -23.29 0.27
CA ASN A 90 -0.40 -23.20 1.13
C ASN A 90 -1.50 -22.25 0.60
N SER A 91 -1.42 -21.84 -0.67
CA SER A 91 -2.41 -20.95 -1.32
C SER A 91 -2.64 -19.63 -0.60
N LEU A 92 -1.63 -19.09 0.07
CA LEU A 92 -1.67 -17.83 0.81
C LEU A 92 -1.28 -16.67 -0.12
N PHE A 93 -2.27 -16.00 -0.69
CA PHE A 93 -2.08 -14.87 -1.60
C PHE A 93 -2.62 -13.59 -0.99
N GLY A 94 -1.78 -12.55 -0.90
CA GLY A 94 -2.23 -11.22 -0.50
C GLY A 94 -3.22 -10.60 -1.50
N LYS A 95 -4.08 -9.72 -1.03
CA LYS A 95 -5.05 -9.02 -1.89
C LYS A 95 -4.31 -8.19 -2.95
N GLN A 96 -4.65 -8.40 -4.22
CA GLN A 96 -4.07 -7.71 -5.36
C GLN A 96 -5.16 -6.97 -6.15
N PRO A 97 -4.84 -5.82 -6.76
CA PRO A 97 -5.76 -5.13 -7.66
C PRO A 97 -6.17 -6.03 -8.82
N LYS A 98 -7.48 -6.19 -9.05
CA LYS A 98 -8.01 -6.97 -10.17
C LYS A 98 -8.07 -6.17 -11.47
N ASN A 99 -8.13 -4.84 -11.39
CA ASN A 99 -8.28 -3.97 -12.55
C ASN A 99 -7.02 -3.16 -12.82
N LYS A 100 -6.61 -3.10 -14.09
CA LYS A 100 -5.61 -2.15 -14.55
C LYS A 100 -6.23 -0.75 -14.56
N TYR A 101 -5.49 0.21 -14.06
CA TYR A 101 -5.85 1.62 -14.13
C TYR A 101 -5.91 2.09 -15.58
N HIS A 102 -6.97 2.82 -15.93
CA HIS A 102 -7.11 3.51 -17.22
C HIS A 102 -7.09 5.02 -16.96
N SER A 103 -6.08 5.71 -17.49
CA SER A 103 -6.04 7.17 -17.44
C SER A 103 -7.00 7.77 -18.45
N TYR A 104 -7.76 8.78 -18.03
CA TYR A 104 -8.59 9.60 -18.90
C TYR A 104 -7.76 10.76 -19.45
N LYS A 105 -7.77 10.98 -20.76
CA LYS A 105 -7.27 12.23 -21.36
C LYS A 105 -8.38 13.26 -21.30
N GLY A 106 -8.22 14.28 -20.47
CA GLY A 106 -9.16 15.39 -20.42
C GLY A 106 -8.79 16.54 -21.37
N ASP A 107 -9.79 17.33 -21.77
CA ASP A 107 -9.60 18.52 -22.58
C ASP A 107 -8.82 19.62 -21.86
N ASN A 108 -8.10 20.44 -22.64
CA ASN A 108 -7.33 21.58 -22.17
C ASN A 108 -8.27 22.70 -21.65
N GLY A 109 -8.60 22.69 -20.33
CA GLY A 109 -9.25 23.82 -19.67
C GLY A 109 -8.24 24.88 -19.20
N GLU A 110 -8.72 25.95 -18.53
CA GLU A 110 -7.86 26.98 -17.92
C GLU A 110 -6.70 26.36 -17.16
N LYS A 111 -5.49 26.86 -17.43
CA LYS A 111 -4.27 26.39 -16.76
C LYS A 111 -4.26 26.95 -15.34
N LYS A 112 -4.52 26.08 -14.36
CA LYS A 112 -4.26 26.36 -12.96
C LYS A 112 -2.86 25.85 -12.60
N ASP A 113 -2.20 26.54 -11.67
CA ASP A 113 -0.82 26.22 -11.31
C ASP A 113 -0.71 24.84 -10.64
N ASN A 114 0.12 23.99 -11.23
CA ASN A 114 0.56 22.74 -10.62
C ASN A 114 1.95 22.96 -10.00
N LEU A 115 2.00 23.19 -8.69
CA LEU A 115 3.23 23.44 -7.95
C LEU A 115 4.08 22.17 -7.74
N LEU A 116 3.56 21.01 -8.13
CA LEU A 116 4.27 19.73 -8.09
C LEU A 116 4.92 19.37 -9.44
N LEU A 117 4.91 20.29 -10.41
CA LEU A 117 5.51 20.06 -11.71
C LEU A 117 6.73 20.96 -11.93
N HIS A 118 7.86 20.33 -12.25
CA HIS A 118 9.04 21.01 -12.74
C HIS A 118 9.21 20.78 -14.24
N LYS A 119 9.72 21.81 -14.93
CA LYS A 119 10.09 21.71 -16.33
C LYS A 119 11.57 21.33 -16.39
N GLU A 120 11.86 20.20 -17.00
CA GLU A 120 13.21 19.82 -17.39
C GLU A 120 13.34 19.96 -18.92
N VAL A 121 14.39 20.62 -19.37
CA VAL A 121 14.73 20.69 -20.79
C VAL A 121 15.81 19.64 -21.02
N ASP A 122 15.52 18.66 -21.85
CA ASP A 122 16.49 17.69 -22.31
C ASP A 122 17.49 18.40 -23.23
N GLU A 123 18.75 18.48 -22.83
CA GLU A 123 19.79 19.23 -23.53
C GLU A 123 20.09 18.66 -24.93
N GLU A 124 19.93 17.36 -25.14
CA GLU A 124 20.22 16.71 -26.43
C GLU A 124 19.04 16.84 -27.41
N SER A 125 17.82 16.65 -26.94
CA SER A 125 16.61 16.65 -27.80
C SER A 125 15.88 18.00 -27.85
N HIS A 126 16.27 18.97 -27.04
CA HIS A 126 15.60 20.27 -26.82
C HIS A 126 14.10 20.13 -26.48
N ARG A 127 13.67 18.96 -25.96
CA ARG A 127 12.29 18.70 -25.58
C ARG A 127 12.04 19.04 -24.11
N THR A 128 11.00 19.78 -23.85
CA THR A 128 10.54 20.04 -22.47
C THR A 128 9.80 18.83 -21.93
N LYS A 129 10.33 18.26 -20.85
CA LYS A 129 9.68 17.20 -20.06
C LYS A 129 9.14 17.80 -18.78
N TYR A 130 7.92 17.40 -18.42
CA TYR A 130 7.34 17.75 -17.12
C TYR A 130 7.58 16.61 -16.13
N VAL A 131 8.36 16.88 -15.09
CA VAL A 131 8.65 15.93 -14.02
C VAL A 131 7.82 16.28 -12.80
N ARG A 132 7.22 15.27 -12.18
CA ARG A 132 6.42 15.42 -10.95
C ARG A 132 7.32 15.32 -9.74
N ASP A 133 7.21 16.29 -8.85
CA ASP A 133 7.93 16.33 -7.59
C ASP A 133 6.96 16.11 -6.42
N PHE A 134 6.90 14.86 -5.96
CA PHE A 134 6.18 14.47 -4.75
C PHE A 134 7.10 14.37 -3.53
N ASP A 135 8.40 14.59 -3.72
CA ASP A 135 9.39 14.44 -2.66
C ASP A 135 9.24 15.51 -1.59
N THR A 136 9.44 15.11 -0.36
CA THR A 136 9.31 15.95 0.82
C THR A 136 10.41 15.60 1.80
N SER A 137 10.93 16.59 2.53
CA SER A 137 12.00 16.41 3.51
C SER A 137 11.47 16.16 4.92
N LYS A 138 10.28 16.64 5.22
CA LYS A 138 9.63 16.55 6.54
C LYS A 138 8.11 16.48 6.43
N PRO A 139 7.41 16.07 7.50
CA PRO A 139 5.96 16.13 7.55
C PRO A 139 5.41 17.55 7.34
N ASN A 140 4.21 17.65 6.77
CA ASN A 140 3.47 18.87 6.53
C ASN A 140 4.11 19.85 5.52
N GLU A 141 4.93 19.38 4.59
CA GLU A 141 5.41 20.18 3.46
C GLU A 141 4.44 20.12 2.27
N LYS A 142 3.93 18.94 1.96
CA LYS A 142 3.00 18.75 0.84
C LYS A 142 1.87 17.83 1.29
N TRP A 143 0.64 18.28 1.18
CA TRP A 143 -0.56 17.48 1.37
C TRP A 143 -1.29 17.28 0.06
N THR A 144 -2.04 16.19 -0.05
CA THR A 144 -2.93 15.94 -1.18
C THR A 144 -4.31 15.49 -0.71
N THR A 145 -5.32 15.78 -1.51
CA THR A 145 -6.71 15.41 -1.27
C THR A 145 -7.41 15.02 -2.56
N ASP A 146 -8.44 14.22 -2.43
CA ASP A 146 -9.35 13.83 -3.51
C ASP A 146 -10.64 13.25 -2.89
N VAL A 147 -11.66 12.98 -3.70
CA VAL A 147 -12.93 12.38 -3.25
C VAL A 147 -13.19 11.08 -3.98
N SER A 148 -13.52 10.02 -3.24
CA SER A 148 -13.88 8.75 -3.85
C SER A 148 -15.25 8.26 -3.39
N GLU A 149 -16.05 7.75 -4.35
CA GLU A 149 -17.34 7.13 -4.12
C GLU A 149 -17.21 5.67 -3.73
N PHE A 150 -18.02 5.25 -2.75
CA PHE A 150 -18.22 3.86 -2.33
C PHE A 150 -19.71 3.56 -2.27
N ARG A 151 -20.12 2.42 -2.80
CA ARG A 151 -21.54 2.02 -2.89
C ARG A 151 -21.86 0.86 -1.95
N CYS A 152 -23.06 0.86 -1.40
CA CYS A 152 -23.65 -0.29 -0.70
C CYS A 152 -25.10 -0.49 -1.16
N ALA A 153 -25.80 -1.48 -0.62
CA ALA A 153 -27.18 -1.75 -1.00
C ALA A 153 -28.13 -0.57 -0.71
N GLN A 154 -27.88 0.19 0.37
CA GLN A 154 -28.69 1.35 0.75
C GLN A 154 -28.37 2.65 0.00
N GLY A 155 -27.24 2.73 -0.71
CA GLY A 155 -26.85 3.96 -1.39
C GLY A 155 -25.34 4.16 -1.50
N LYS A 156 -24.89 5.40 -1.32
CA LYS A 156 -23.49 5.80 -1.54
C LYS A 156 -22.92 6.57 -0.37
N LEU A 157 -21.61 6.39 -0.14
CA LEU A 157 -20.81 7.26 0.70
C LEU A 157 -19.63 7.81 -0.11
N TYR A 158 -19.25 9.03 0.22
CA TYR A 158 -18.10 9.73 -0.35
C TYR A 158 -17.07 9.93 0.74
N LEU A 159 -15.86 9.46 0.49
CA LEU A 159 -14.70 9.66 1.37
C LEU A 159 -13.85 10.78 0.79
N SER A 160 -13.60 11.81 1.60
CA SER A 160 -12.66 12.90 1.31
C SER A 160 -11.55 12.91 2.36
N PRO A 161 -10.37 12.35 2.09
CA PRO A 161 -9.22 12.35 2.99
C PRO A 161 -8.21 13.43 2.61
N ILE A 162 -7.40 13.86 3.58
CA ILE A 162 -6.14 14.57 3.39
C ILE A 162 -4.99 13.63 3.70
N MET A 163 -4.05 13.50 2.78
CA MET A 163 -2.84 12.68 2.95
C MET A 163 -1.60 13.57 2.97
N ASP A 164 -0.72 13.31 3.92
CA ASP A 164 0.64 13.88 3.89
C ASP A 164 1.51 13.09 2.91
N MET A 165 2.15 13.78 1.98
CA MET A 165 2.99 13.13 0.96
C MET A 165 4.29 12.57 1.55
N TYR A 166 4.73 13.05 2.72
CA TYR A 166 5.96 12.62 3.37
C TYR A 166 5.90 11.16 3.84
N ASP A 167 4.89 10.84 4.61
CA ASP A 167 4.76 9.53 5.23
C ASP A 167 3.55 8.73 4.70
N GLY A 168 2.69 9.37 3.94
CA GLY A 168 1.46 8.80 3.39
C GLY A 168 0.36 8.64 4.45
N SER A 169 0.46 9.27 5.62
CA SER A 169 -0.59 9.22 6.64
C SER A 169 -1.83 9.99 6.21
N ILE A 170 -2.99 9.47 6.56
CA ILE A 170 -4.25 10.20 6.45
C ILE A 170 -4.35 11.14 7.65
N ILE A 171 -4.16 12.42 7.39
CA ILE A 171 -4.13 13.50 8.39
C ILE A 171 -5.53 13.77 8.93
N SER A 172 -6.49 13.85 8.02
CA SER A 172 -7.89 14.10 8.30
C SER A 172 -8.75 13.46 7.23
N TYR A 173 -10.01 13.22 7.54
CA TYR A 173 -10.99 12.77 6.56
C TYR A 173 -12.41 13.13 6.97
N ASP A 174 -13.32 13.12 6.00
CA ASP A 174 -14.75 13.16 6.22
C ASP A 174 -15.47 12.15 5.33
N ILE A 175 -16.53 11.53 5.87
CA ILE A 175 -17.38 10.58 5.16
C ILE A 175 -18.79 11.16 5.10
N SER A 176 -19.33 11.36 3.90
CA SER A 176 -20.65 11.97 3.68
C SER A 176 -21.47 11.18 2.67
N VAL A 177 -22.78 11.38 2.70
CA VAL A 177 -23.71 10.85 1.68
C VAL A 177 -23.73 11.72 0.41
N SER A 178 -23.19 12.93 0.48
CA SER A 178 -23.04 13.86 -0.64
C SER A 178 -21.62 14.44 -0.67
N PRO A 179 -20.98 14.54 -1.86
CA PRO A 179 -19.65 15.17 -2.00
C PRO A 179 -19.81 16.69 -2.11
N ASP A 180 -20.33 17.32 -1.09
CA ASP A 180 -20.60 18.77 -1.03
C ASP A 180 -19.45 19.55 -0.39
N PHE A 181 -19.58 20.88 -0.46
CA PHE A 181 -18.60 21.79 0.13
C PHE A 181 -18.52 21.67 1.66
N THR A 182 -19.62 21.30 2.31
CA THR A 182 -19.67 21.08 3.77
C THR A 182 -18.79 19.90 4.18
N GLN A 183 -18.74 18.85 3.37
CA GLN A 183 -17.81 17.73 3.56
C GLN A 183 -16.36 18.20 3.53
N THR A 184 -15.99 18.97 2.51
CA THR A 184 -14.64 19.51 2.36
C THR A 184 -14.29 20.42 3.54
N LYS A 185 -15.24 21.26 3.99
CA LYS A 185 -15.05 22.15 5.16
C LYS A 185 -14.77 21.34 6.43
N ARG A 186 -15.61 20.35 6.76
CA ARG A 186 -15.42 19.51 7.97
C ARG A 186 -14.07 18.80 7.98
N MET A 187 -13.64 18.29 6.82
CA MET A 187 -12.34 17.63 6.65
C MET A 187 -11.19 18.60 6.95
N ILE A 188 -11.23 19.80 6.38
CA ILE A 188 -10.18 20.83 6.55
C ILE A 188 -10.16 21.37 7.98
N ASP A 189 -11.31 21.66 8.57
CA ASP A 189 -11.39 22.14 9.95
C ASP A 189 -10.74 21.18 10.93
N LYS A 190 -10.94 19.86 10.74
CA LYS A 190 -10.26 18.83 11.52
C LYS A 190 -8.73 18.88 11.35
N ALA A 191 -8.26 19.02 10.12
CA ALA A 191 -6.83 19.11 9.82
C ALA A 191 -6.20 20.37 10.44
N PHE A 192 -6.84 21.53 10.30
CA PHE A 192 -6.36 22.80 10.83
C PHE A 192 -6.37 22.88 12.36
N LYS A 193 -7.31 22.16 13.01
CA LYS A 193 -7.32 22.00 14.46
C LYS A 193 -6.13 21.17 14.95
N GLN A 194 -5.80 20.13 14.22
CA GLN A 194 -4.69 19.22 14.56
C GLN A 194 -3.31 19.86 14.28
N TYR A 195 -3.21 20.64 13.22
CA TYR A 195 -1.98 21.31 12.79
C TYR A 195 -2.25 22.82 12.61
N PRO A 196 -2.03 23.63 13.65
CA PRO A 196 -2.33 25.05 13.63
C PRO A 196 -1.38 25.88 12.75
N ASP A 197 -0.12 25.45 12.65
CA ASP A 197 0.90 26.09 11.81
C ASP A 197 1.17 25.28 10.56
N LEU A 198 0.72 25.80 9.41
CA LEU A 198 0.83 25.20 8.09
C LEU A 198 1.39 26.20 7.07
N LYS A 199 2.07 27.24 7.54
CA LYS A 199 2.65 28.26 6.65
C LYS A 199 3.62 27.64 5.65
N GLY A 200 3.37 27.88 4.37
CA GLY A 200 4.20 27.37 3.27
C GLY A 200 3.85 25.98 2.78
N LEU A 201 2.96 25.24 3.47
CA LEU A 201 2.44 23.95 2.99
C LEU A 201 1.89 24.08 1.56
N ILE A 202 2.22 23.12 0.70
CA ILE A 202 1.57 22.95 -0.60
C ILE A 202 0.39 21.99 -0.44
N PHE A 203 -0.83 22.46 -0.73
CA PHE A 203 -2.01 21.63 -0.68
C PHE A 203 -2.52 21.34 -2.09
N HIS A 204 -2.30 20.12 -2.53
CA HIS A 204 -2.59 19.66 -3.89
C HIS A 204 -3.94 18.93 -3.98
N SER A 205 -4.70 19.23 -5.04
CA SER A 205 -5.96 18.55 -5.35
C SER A 205 -6.14 18.40 -6.85
N ASP A 206 -7.16 17.67 -7.26
CA ASP A 206 -7.69 17.76 -8.61
C ASP A 206 -8.40 19.13 -8.82
N GLN A 207 -8.97 19.35 -10.02
CA GLN A 207 -9.73 20.55 -10.32
C GLN A 207 -11.23 20.41 -9.95
N GLY A 208 -11.57 19.61 -8.95
CA GLY A 208 -12.94 19.51 -8.44
C GLY A 208 -13.50 20.88 -8.05
N TRP A 209 -14.80 21.08 -8.32
CA TRP A 209 -15.47 22.38 -8.08
C TRP A 209 -15.35 22.88 -6.63
N GLN A 210 -15.35 21.95 -5.65
CA GLN A 210 -15.22 22.26 -4.23
C GLN A 210 -13.90 22.95 -3.88
N TYR A 211 -12.81 22.61 -4.58
CA TYR A 211 -11.47 23.19 -4.38
C TYR A 211 -11.27 24.52 -5.11
N GLN A 212 -12.20 24.87 -6.00
CA GLN A 212 -12.17 26.12 -6.76
C GLN A 212 -13.01 27.22 -6.11
N MET A 213 -13.76 26.92 -5.06
CA MET A 213 -14.62 27.88 -4.37
C MET A 213 -13.79 28.95 -3.64
N LYS A 214 -14.21 30.21 -3.77
CA LYS A 214 -13.56 31.35 -3.09
C LYS A 214 -13.40 31.17 -1.58
N PRO A 215 -14.39 30.65 -0.80
CA PRO A 215 -14.20 30.37 0.61
C PRO A 215 -13.07 29.37 0.89
N TYR A 216 -12.94 28.31 0.07
CA TYR A 216 -11.86 27.34 0.21
C TYR A 216 -10.50 28.00 0.00
N GLN A 217 -10.34 28.76 -1.08
CA GLN A 217 -9.10 29.47 -1.40
C GLN A 217 -8.74 30.47 -0.30
N LYS A 218 -9.73 31.16 0.25
CA LYS A 218 -9.52 32.08 1.37
C LYS A 218 -9.01 31.37 2.61
N TRP A 219 -9.60 30.23 3.00
CA TRP A 219 -9.13 29.44 4.17
C TRP A 219 -7.68 29.00 4.03
N LEU A 220 -7.27 28.57 2.83
CA LEU A 220 -5.88 28.20 2.59
C LEU A 220 -4.95 29.43 2.69
N ASN A 221 -5.33 30.54 2.06
CA ASN A 221 -4.54 31.78 2.10
C ASN A 221 -4.41 32.35 3.54
N ASP A 222 -5.47 32.31 4.32
CA ASP A 222 -5.48 32.78 5.72
C ASP A 222 -4.51 31.98 6.60
N LYS A 223 -4.19 30.73 6.21
CA LYS A 223 -3.20 29.86 6.85
C LYS A 223 -1.82 29.91 6.19
N GLY A 224 -1.62 30.73 5.16
CA GLY A 224 -0.37 30.78 4.39
C GLY A 224 -0.08 29.51 3.60
N ILE A 225 -1.13 28.74 3.25
CA ILE A 225 -1.04 27.50 2.48
C ILE A 225 -1.08 27.83 0.99
N ARG A 226 -0.20 27.22 0.22
CA ARG A 226 -0.11 27.34 -1.23
C ARG A 226 -0.98 26.28 -1.91
N GLN A 227 -2.02 26.71 -2.63
CA GLN A 227 -2.86 25.79 -3.36
C GLN A 227 -2.20 25.33 -4.66
N SER A 228 -2.29 24.04 -4.97
CA SER A 228 -1.80 23.40 -6.18
C SER A 228 -2.88 22.53 -6.81
N PHE A 229 -2.92 22.49 -8.15
CA PHE A 229 -3.92 21.71 -8.89
C PHE A 229 -3.28 20.71 -9.86
N SER A 230 -3.84 19.52 -9.94
CA SER A 230 -3.55 18.61 -11.05
C SER A 230 -3.94 19.24 -12.38
N ARG A 231 -3.23 18.95 -13.44
CA ARG A 231 -3.66 19.29 -14.79
C ARG A 231 -4.98 18.59 -15.12
N LYS A 232 -5.87 19.27 -15.81
CA LYS A 232 -7.18 18.71 -16.18
C LYS A 232 -7.02 17.39 -16.93
N GLY A 233 -7.69 16.34 -16.46
CA GLY A 233 -7.62 15.00 -17.04
C GLY A 233 -6.28 14.28 -16.92
N ASN A 234 -5.38 14.78 -16.06
CA ASN A 234 -4.11 14.11 -15.79
C ASN A 234 -4.07 13.57 -14.34
N CYS A 235 -4.70 12.42 -14.18
CA CYS A 235 -4.80 11.71 -12.91
C CYS A 235 -3.43 11.36 -12.30
N MET A 236 -2.39 11.19 -13.11
CA MET A 236 -1.03 10.94 -12.61
C MET A 236 -0.49 12.06 -11.73
N ASP A 237 -1.05 13.27 -11.82
CA ASP A 237 -0.63 14.39 -11.00
C ASP A 237 -1.12 14.24 -9.54
N ASN A 238 -2.13 13.38 -9.27
CA ASN A 238 -2.61 13.01 -7.93
C ASN A 238 -2.47 11.50 -7.65
N SER A 239 -1.43 10.88 -8.19
CA SER A 239 -1.23 9.42 -8.13
C SER A 239 -1.12 8.84 -6.72
N LEU A 240 -0.72 9.64 -5.72
CA LEU A 240 -0.66 9.19 -4.32
C LEU A 240 -2.05 8.90 -3.77
N MET A 241 -3.03 9.80 -4.02
CA MET A 241 -4.41 9.60 -3.60
C MET A 241 -5.08 8.47 -4.37
N GLU A 242 -4.84 8.38 -5.69
CA GLU A 242 -5.35 7.28 -6.49
C GLU A 242 -4.83 5.93 -6.00
N ASN A 243 -3.54 5.86 -5.66
CA ASN A 243 -2.95 4.65 -5.08
C ASN A 243 -3.58 4.30 -3.72
N PHE A 244 -3.80 5.30 -2.85
CA PHE A 244 -4.48 5.08 -1.57
C PHE A 244 -5.90 4.52 -1.77
N PHE A 245 -6.71 5.13 -2.62
CA PHE A 245 -8.06 4.63 -2.91
C PHE A 245 -8.04 3.25 -3.55
N GLY A 246 -7.11 3.00 -4.47
CA GLY A 246 -6.91 1.68 -5.06
C GLY A 246 -6.61 0.61 -4.02
N ILE A 247 -5.70 0.90 -3.10
CA ILE A 247 -5.34 0.01 -1.98
C ILE A 247 -6.53 -0.20 -1.05
N MET A 248 -7.20 0.86 -0.61
CA MET A 248 -8.37 0.80 0.28
C MET A 248 -9.49 -0.03 -0.35
N LYS A 249 -9.82 0.22 -1.62
CA LYS A 249 -10.84 -0.54 -2.34
C LYS A 249 -10.51 -2.02 -2.45
N ASN A 250 -9.24 -2.37 -2.70
CA ASN A 250 -8.82 -3.78 -2.78
C ASN A 250 -8.78 -4.47 -1.42
N GLU A 251 -8.32 -3.78 -0.39
CA GLU A 251 -8.10 -4.39 0.93
C GLU A 251 -9.36 -4.43 1.81
N MET A 252 -10.32 -3.51 1.59
CA MET A 252 -11.51 -3.40 2.43
C MET A 252 -12.83 -3.52 1.66
N TYR A 253 -12.91 -2.99 0.44
CA TYR A 253 -14.20 -2.81 -0.23
C TYR A 253 -14.53 -3.94 -1.22
N TYR A 254 -13.61 -4.26 -2.18
CA TYR A 254 -13.88 -5.30 -3.17
C TYR A 254 -13.96 -6.69 -2.55
N GLY A 255 -14.99 -7.44 -2.95
CA GLY A 255 -15.28 -8.78 -2.41
C GLY A 255 -16.12 -8.76 -1.13
N HIS A 256 -16.47 -7.58 -0.59
CA HIS A 256 -17.42 -7.42 0.51
C HIS A 256 -18.74 -6.83 0.00
N LYS A 257 -19.86 -7.33 0.51
CA LYS A 257 -21.21 -6.82 0.20
C LYS A 257 -21.74 -6.09 1.42
N PHE A 258 -21.59 -4.78 1.45
CA PHE A 258 -22.15 -3.94 2.51
C PHE A 258 -23.65 -3.74 2.31
N LYS A 259 -24.44 -3.98 3.35
CA LYS A 259 -25.89 -3.85 3.30
C LYS A 259 -26.34 -2.43 3.62
N THR A 260 -25.73 -1.79 4.62
CA THR A 260 -26.13 -0.48 5.13
C THR A 260 -25.03 0.57 4.98
N LEU A 261 -25.43 1.85 4.97
CA LEU A 261 -24.50 2.98 5.00
C LEU A 261 -23.70 3.00 6.31
N ALA A 262 -24.28 2.60 7.43
CA ALA A 262 -23.60 2.52 8.72
C ALA A 262 -22.50 1.46 8.72
N GLU A 263 -22.77 0.27 8.19
CA GLU A 263 -21.79 -0.80 8.03
C GLU A 263 -20.61 -0.36 7.15
N LEU A 264 -20.90 0.25 6.00
CA LEU A 264 -19.88 0.76 5.09
C LEU A 264 -19.03 1.85 5.75
N ARG A 265 -19.66 2.82 6.43
CA ARG A 265 -18.97 3.88 7.17
C ARG A 265 -18.01 3.32 8.21
N LYS A 266 -18.50 2.41 9.06
CA LYS A 266 -17.69 1.76 10.09
C LYS A 266 -16.47 1.06 9.49
N ALA A 267 -16.65 0.30 8.40
CA ALA A 267 -15.55 -0.38 7.72
C ALA A 267 -14.51 0.60 7.15
N MET A 268 -14.96 1.76 6.63
CA MET A 268 -14.06 2.81 6.13
C MET A 268 -13.26 3.45 7.28
N GLU A 269 -13.88 3.77 8.40
CA GLU A 269 -13.24 4.35 9.58
C GLU A 269 -12.22 3.38 10.19
N GLU A 270 -12.59 2.12 10.40
CA GLU A 270 -11.68 1.07 10.87
C GLU A 270 -10.51 0.86 9.92
N TYR A 271 -10.76 0.94 8.61
CA TYR A 271 -9.69 0.79 7.63
C TYR A 271 -8.69 1.96 7.67
N ILE A 272 -9.15 3.19 7.83
CA ILE A 272 -8.26 4.37 7.92
C ILE A 272 -7.38 4.28 9.17
N ILE A 273 -7.95 3.85 10.31
CA ILE A 273 -7.18 3.60 11.54
C ILE A 273 -6.11 2.54 11.26
N TYR A 274 -6.50 1.37 10.77
CA TYR A 274 -5.59 0.29 10.39
C TYR A 274 -4.50 0.76 9.41
N TYR A 275 -4.87 1.52 8.38
CA TYR A 275 -3.93 2.04 7.39
C TYR A 275 -2.85 2.91 8.03
N ASN A 276 -3.25 3.80 8.93
CA ASN A 276 -2.34 4.71 9.60
C ASN A 276 -1.45 4.03 10.66
N THR A 277 -2.00 3.08 11.43
CA THR A 277 -1.34 2.54 12.62
C THR A 277 -0.65 1.20 12.40
N GLU A 278 -1.16 0.36 11.49
CA GLU A 278 -0.70 -1.03 11.37
C GLU A 278 -0.19 -1.39 9.96
N ARG A 279 -0.71 -0.72 8.91
CA ARG A 279 -0.38 -1.11 7.55
C ARG A 279 1.05 -0.74 7.16
N ILE A 280 1.96 -1.71 7.22
CA ILE A 280 3.37 -1.53 6.85
C ILE A 280 3.57 -1.42 5.32
N SER A 281 4.66 -0.78 4.92
CA SER A 281 5.09 -0.73 3.52
C SER A 281 6.60 -0.82 3.35
N ILE A 282 7.03 -1.28 2.16
CA ILE A 282 8.46 -1.37 1.80
C ILE A 282 9.09 0.02 1.77
N LYS A 283 8.39 1.01 1.20
CA LYS A 283 8.88 2.41 1.13
C LYS A 283 9.18 3.00 2.51
N ARG A 284 8.42 2.60 3.53
CA ARG A 284 8.61 3.01 4.92
C ARG A 284 9.41 2.00 5.75
N LYS A 285 10.24 1.20 5.11
CA LYS A 285 11.15 0.23 5.75
C LYS A 285 10.44 -0.73 6.72
N GLY A 286 9.20 -1.10 6.43
CA GLY A 286 8.40 -1.98 7.29
C GLY A 286 7.58 -1.25 8.34
N LEU A 287 7.51 0.07 8.32
CA LEU A 287 6.70 0.85 9.25
C LEU A 287 5.32 1.20 8.66
N SER A 288 4.36 1.44 9.55
CA SER A 288 3.09 2.09 9.22
C SER A 288 3.30 3.59 9.00
N PRO A 289 2.35 4.32 8.38
CA PRO A 289 2.47 5.76 8.19
C PRO A 289 2.80 6.54 9.47
N LEU A 290 2.04 6.32 10.54
CA LEU A 290 2.26 7.04 11.80
C LEU A 290 3.54 6.60 12.52
N ALA A 291 3.90 5.32 12.49
CA ALA A 291 5.16 4.85 13.07
C ALA A 291 6.37 5.48 12.34
N PHE A 292 6.30 5.58 11.01
CA PHE A 292 7.33 6.24 10.21
C PHE A 292 7.43 7.74 10.54
N ARG A 293 6.28 8.44 10.66
CA ARG A 293 6.22 9.86 11.08
C ARG A 293 6.87 10.06 12.44
N GLN A 294 6.53 9.25 13.44
CA GLN A 294 7.08 9.35 14.79
C GLN A 294 8.60 9.14 14.81
N GLN A 295 9.08 8.11 14.11
CA GLN A 295 10.52 7.84 14.01
C GLN A 295 11.28 9.01 13.35
N SER A 296 10.72 9.58 12.29
CA SER A 296 11.34 10.72 11.59
C SER A 296 11.40 11.97 12.45
N LEU A 297 10.31 12.28 13.18
CA LEU A 297 10.28 13.44 14.08
C LEU A 297 11.27 13.29 15.25
N SER A 298 11.42 12.08 15.81
CA SER A 298 12.42 11.81 16.86
C SER A 298 13.84 11.99 16.35
N GLN A 299 14.13 11.59 15.09
CA GLN A 299 15.44 11.78 14.48
C GLN A 299 15.76 13.27 14.23
N ILE A 300 14.77 14.05 13.82
CA ILE A 300 14.94 15.49 13.63
C ILE A 300 15.25 16.19 14.96
N GLN A 301 14.56 15.81 16.04
CA GLN A 301 14.81 16.38 17.38
C GLN A 301 16.20 16.05 17.94
N LEU A 302 16.77 14.89 17.59
CA LEU A 302 18.12 14.49 18.01
C LEU A 302 19.24 15.15 17.20
N SER A 303 18.91 15.83 16.10
CA SER A 303 19.87 16.50 15.21
C SER A 303 20.07 17.99 15.55
N TYR A 304 19.35 18.50 16.50
CA TYR A 304 19.47 19.84 17.08
C TYR A 304 19.98 19.78 18.53
#